data_ff790978085b8efed4333b86cc628a62
#
_entry.id   ff790978085b8efed4333b86cc628a62
#
_cell.length_a   1.000
_cell.length_b   1.000
_cell.length_c   1.000
_cell.angle_alpha   90.00
_cell.angle_beta   90.00
_cell.angle_gamma   90.00
#
_symmetry.space_group_name_H-M   'P 1'
#
loop_
_entity.id
_entity.type
_entity.pdbx_description
1 polymer ?
#
loop_
_entity_poly.entity_id
_entity_poly.type
_entity_poly.pdbx_seq_one_letter_code
_entity_poly.pdbx_strand_id
1 'polypeptide(L)'
;MRKCLIAVTLGVSILAQAQQPKTVPTLKTVLLQELRETHNEKAWFVSEKEAVAGLTPEQAAWSDGKNHSVGQLVQHLNYWNSANLGRLKHQATPNVANNDTTFAFDPTQWDGALKEFDRVMGELEQFVQSADDTTLAKIAPTMARIAQHNAYHIGEMVTSRKKQGTWNPDAGVK
;
A
#
# COMPACT_ATOMS: atom_id res chain seq x y z
N MET A 1 -76.59 -25.01 -2.00
CA MET A 1 -75.13 -25.11 -2.21
C MET A 1 -74.47 -23.75 -1.93
N ARG A 2 -73.84 -23.55 -0.76
CA ARG A 2 -73.18 -22.29 -0.38
C ARG A 2 -71.68 -22.43 -0.75
N LYS A 3 -71.19 -21.58 -1.65
CA LYS A 3 -69.78 -21.49 -2.01
C LYS A 3 -69.09 -20.55 -1.03
N CYS A 4 -68.17 -21.09 -0.18
CA CYS A 4 -67.25 -20.26 0.62
C CYS A 4 -66.09 -19.79 -0.27
N LEU A 5 -65.91 -18.47 -0.41
CA LEU A 5 -64.70 -17.85 -0.94
C LEU A 5 -63.74 -17.68 0.23
N ILE A 6 -62.55 -18.30 0.12
CA ILE A 6 -61.41 -18.06 1.02
C ILE A 6 -60.58 -16.97 0.37
N ALA A 7 -60.52 -15.80 1.02
CA ALA A 7 -59.60 -14.72 0.65
C ALA A 7 -58.22 -14.98 1.29
N VAL A 8 -57.21 -15.24 0.46
CA VAL A 8 -55.79 -15.34 0.92
C VAL A 8 -55.20 -13.94 0.82
N THR A 9 -54.93 -13.31 1.97
CA THR A 9 -54.19 -12.08 2.06
C THR A 9 -52.69 -12.39 2.10
N LEU A 10 -51.94 -12.08 1.02
CA LEU A 10 -50.49 -12.09 1.01
C LEU A 10 -49.98 -10.85 1.76
N GLY A 11 -49.44 -11.06 2.95
CA GLY A 11 -48.70 -10.04 3.69
C GLY A 11 -47.32 -9.84 3.08
N VAL A 12 -47.07 -8.71 2.44
CA VAL A 12 -45.72 -8.31 1.99
C VAL A 12 -45.00 -7.71 3.18
N SER A 13 -44.07 -8.47 3.78
CA SER A 13 -43.15 -7.96 4.82
C SER A 13 -42.03 -7.15 4.15
N ILE A 14 -42.13 -5.83 4.21
CA ILE A 14 -41.04 -4.93 3.82
C ILE A 14 -40.01 -4.97 4.95
N LEU A 15 -38.92 -5.71 4.74
CA LEU A 15 -37.74 -5.62 5.58
C LEU A 15 -37.06 -4.27 5.31
N ALA A 16 -37.29 -3.29 6.18
CA ALA A 16 -36.53 -2.05 6.18
C ALA A 16 -35.07 -2.39 6.50
N GLN A 17 -34.21 -2.40 5.50
CA GLN A 17 -32.76 -2.42 5.70
C GLN A 17 -32.37 -1.08 6.33
N ALA A 18 -32.10 -1.10 7.63
CA ALA A 18 -31.50 0.04 8.32
C ALA A 18 -30.14 0.33 7.69
N GLN A 19 -30.05 1.44 6.97
CA GLN A 19 -28.76 1.95 6.48
C GLN A 19 -27.89 2.24 7.70
N GLN A 20 -26.78 1.50 7.84
CA GLN A 20 -25.78 1.81 8.85
C GLN A 20 -25.29 3.26 8.65
N PRO A 21 -25.20 4.07 9.70
CA PRO A 21 -24.69 5.42 9.57
C PRO A 21 -23.29 5.36 8.99
N LYS A 22 -23.05 6.09 7.87
CA LYS A 22 -21.72 6.26 7.30
C LYS A 22 -20.85 6.93 8.36
N THR A 23 -19.93 6.16 8.95
CA THR A 23 -18.94 6.72 9.88
C THR A 23 -18.06 7.70 9.12
N VAL A 24 -17.93 8.92 9.62
CA VAL A 24 -17.01 9.92 9.06
C VAL A 24 -15.57 9.41 9.30
N PRO A 25 -14.72 9.31 8.26
CA PRO A 25 -13.35 8.89 8.45
C PRO A 25 -12.61 9.81 9.42
N THR A 26 -11.91 9.24 10.38
CA THR A 26 -11.00 9.99 11.25
C THR A 26 -9.65 10.17 10.57
N LEU A 27 -8.83 11.12 11.04
CA LEU A 27 -7.46 11.28 10.54
C LEU A 27 -6.67 9.96 10.63
N LYS A 28 -6.82 9.24 11.74
CA LYS A 28 -6.20 7.90 11.92
C LYS A 28 -6.60 6.94 10.82
N THR A 29 -7.90 6.81 10.54
CA THR A 29 -8.39 5.86 9.53
C THR A 29 -7.92 6.24 8.13
N VAL A 30 -7.85 7.54 7.80
CA VAL A 30 -7.32 8.01 6.51
C VAL A 30 -5.84 7.67 6.38
N LEU A 31 -5.02 8.00 7.37
CA LEU A 31 -3.57 7.73 7.31
C LEU A 31 -3.24 6.24 7.25
N LEU A 32 -3.99 5.41 7.99
CA LEU A 32 -3.84 3.95 7.90
C LEU A 32 -4.23 3.42 6.53
N GLN A 33 -5.30 3.91 5.94
CA GLN A 33 -5.72 3.53 4.62
C GLN A 33 -4.65 3.86 3.57
N GLU A 34 -4.14 5.09 3.55
CA GLU A 34 -3.08 5.53 2.64
C GLU A 34 -1.80 4.65 2.74
N LEU A 35 -1.39 4.29 3.96
CA LEU A 35 -0.22 3.41 4.14
C LEU A 35 -0.51 2.00 3.62
N ARG A 36 -1.65 1.39 3.97
CA ARG A 36 -2.02 0.04 3.57
C ARG A 36 -2.22 -0.12 2.07
N GLU A 37 -2.83 0.87 1.42
CA GLU A 37 -3.01 0.89 -0.02
C GLU A 37 -1.69 0.88 -0.78
N THR A 38 -0.64 1.50 -0.23
CA THR A 38 0.71 1.43 -0.79
C THR A 38 1.50 0.20 -0.35
N HIS A 39 1.07 -0.49 0.72
CA HIS A 39 1.73 -1.66 1.28
C HIS A 39 1.19 -2.95 0.66
N ASN A 40 -0.04 -3.35 1.03
CA ASN A 40 -0.56 -4.67 0.74
C ASN A 40 -2.08 -4.76 0.49
N GLU A 41 -2.82 -3.66 0.57
CA GLU A 41 -4.25 -3.63 0.31
C GLU A 41 -4.55 -3.15 -1.13
N LYS A 42 -5.70 -3.59 -1.65
CA LYS A 42 -6.15 -3.19 -2.98
C LYS A 42 -6.84 -1.83 -2.93
N ALA A 43 -6.44 -0.92 -3.82
CA ALA A 43 -7.02 0.42 -3.96
C ALA A 43 -7.37 0.74 -5.43
N TRP A 44 -7.31 2.02 -5.80
CA TRP A 44 -7.43 2.47 -7.20
C TRP A 44 -6.18 2.15 -8.02
N PHE A 45 -5.08 1.87 -7.35
CA PHE A 45 -3.82 1.41 -7.91
C PHE A 45 -3.38 0.13 -7.19
N VAL A 46 -2.37 -0.54 -7.69
CA VAL A 46 -1.83 -1.76 -7.06
C VAL A 46 -0.90 -1.40 -5.91
N SER A 47 -0.93 -2.22 -4.86
CA SER A 47 0.03 -2.09 -3.76
C SER A 47 1.44 -2.53 -4.19
N GLU A 48 2.45 -2.22 -3.36
CA GLU A 48 3.81 -2.74 -3.58
C GLU A 48 3.83 -4.25 -3.65
N LYS A 49 3.16 -4.92 -2.72
CA LYS A 49 3.03 -6.39 -2.69
C LYS A 49 2.58 -6.97 -4.03
N GLU A 50 1.60 -6.35 -4.68
CA GLU A 50 1.13 -6.78 -6.00
C GLU A 50 2.13 -6.40 -7.10
N ALA A 51 2.74 -5.21 -7.00
CA ALA A 51 3.70 -4.73 -7.98
C ALA A 51 4.96 -5.60 -8.07
N VAL A 52 5.35 -6.28 -6.99
CA VAL A 52 6.53 -7.18 -6.94
C VAL A 52 6.18 -8.66 -7.05
N ALA A 53 4.89 -9.04 -7.01
CA ALA A 53 4.44 -10.42 -6.93
C ALA A 53 5.03 -11.29 -8.04
N GLY A 54 5.62 -12.43 -7.65
CA GLY A 54 6.14 -13.46 -8.58
C GLY A 54 7.42 -13.10 -9.32
N LEU A 55 8.09 -11.97 -9.02
CA LEU A 55 9.39 -11.65 -9.61
C LEU A 55 10.50 -12.53 -9.04
N THR A 56 11.33 -13.08 -9.93
CA THR A 56 12.61 -13.68 -9.51
C THR A 56 13.65 -12.58 -9.21
N PRO A 57 14.75 -12.89 -8.49
CA PRO A 57 15.85 -11.95 -8.27
C PRO A 57 16.39 -11.32 -9.56
N GLU A 58 16.52 -12.12 -10.62
CA GLU A 58 17.01 -11.68 -11.94
C GLU A 58 16.00 -10.73 -12.61
N GLN A 59 14.70 -11.03 -12.50
CA GLN A 59 13.65 -10.15 -13.00
C GLN A 59 13.59 -8.85 -12.21
N ALA A 60 13.78 -8.90 -10.89
CA ALA A 60 13.83 -7.71 -10.05
C ALA A 60 15.04 -6.81 -10.37
N ALA A 61 16.16 -7.40 -10.79
CA ALA A 61 17.38 -6.67 -11.20
C ALA A 61 17.33 -6.10 -12.63
N TRP A 62 16.37 -6.54 -13.44
CA TRP A 62 16.29 -6.10 -14.84
C TRP A 62 16.03 -4.60 -14.98
N SER A 63 16.74 -3.96 -15.89
CA SER A 63 16.54 -2.56 -16.27
C SER A 63 16.62 -2.42 -17.79
N ASP A 64 15.90 -1.47 -18.35
CA ASP A 64 16.01 -1.07 -19.77
C ASP A 64 17.23 -0.19 -20.06
N GLY A 65 18.11 0.01 -19.08
CA GLY A 65 19.30 0.86 -19.17
C GLY A 65 19.03 2.37 -19.03
N LYS A 66 17.76 2.77 -18.84
CA LYS A 66 17.35 4.17 -18.69
C LYS A 66 16.62 4.44 -17.37
N ASN A 67 15.96 3.41 -16.85
CA ASN A 67 15.13 3.50 -15.65
C ASN A 67 15.67 2.55 -14.57
N HIS A 68 15.34 2.83 -13.33
CA HIS A 68 15.64 1.91 -12.23
C HIS A 68 14.91 0.58 -12.39
N SER A 69 15.57 -0.51 -11.97
CA SER A 69 14.95 -1.82 -11.84
C SER A 69 13.96 -1.85 -10.67
N VAL A 70 13.05 -2.85 -10.67
CA VAL A 70 12.11 -3.03 -9.55
C VAL A 70 12.84 -3.21 -8.23
N GLY A 71 13.92 -3.99 -8.19
CA GLY A 71 14.72 -4.20 -6.98
C GLY A 71 15.39 -2.93 -6.48
N GLN A 72 15.88 -2.07 -7.39
CA GLN A 72 16.42 -0.75 -7.04
C GLN A 72 15.35 0.15 -6.42
N LEU A 73 14.13 0.14 -6.97
CA LEU A 73 13.00 0.93 -6.44
C LEU A 73 12.57 0.43 -5.06
N VAL A 74 12.48 -0.89 -4.83
CA VAL A 74 12.20 -1.46 -3.50
C VAL A 74 13.27 -1.05 -2.49
N GLN A 75 14.55 -1.13 -2.86
CA GLN A 75 15.65 -0.75 -1.97
C GLN A 75 15.62 0.74 -1.60
N HIS A 76 15.28 1.60 -2.56
CA HIS A 76 15.10 3.03 -2.34
C HIS A 76 13.94 3.32 -1.37
N LEU A 77 12.81 2.65 -1.55
CA LEU A 77 11.67 2.76 -0.64
C LEU A 77 12.02 2.25 0.76
N ASN A 78 12.71 1.12 0.88
CA ASN A 78 13.19 0.60 2.16
C ASN A 78 14.04 1.63 2.91
N TYR A 79 14.99 2.25 2.20
CA TYR A 79 15.84 3.27 2.79
C TYR A 79 15.03 4.45 3.36
N TRP A 80 14.16 5.05 2.53
CA TRP A 80 13.45 6.24 2.95
C TRP A 80 12.34 5.99 3.95
N ASN A 81 11.63 4.86 3.84
CA ASN A 81 10.61 4.48 4.81
C ASN A 81 11.25 4.18 6.17
N SER A 82 12.38 3.45 6.21
CA SER A 82 13.14 3.21 7.44
C SER A 82 13.68 4.50 8.05
N ALA A 83 14.22 5.41 7.25
CA ALA A 83 14.71 6.70 7.73
C ALA A 83 13.58 7.57 8.31
N ASN A 84 12.40 7.59 7.67
CA ASN A 84 11.24 8.31 8.19
C ASN A 84 10.71 7.68 9.48
N LEU A 85 10.61 6.35 9.54
CA LEU A 85 10.23 5.63 10.75
C LEU A 85 11.20 5.92 11.91
N GLY A 86 12.50 5.90 11.64
CA GLY A 86 13.53 6.25 12.61
C GLY A 86 13.35 7.67 13.17
N ARG A 87 13.11 8.67 12.29
CA ARG A 87 12.83 10.05 12.72
C ARG A 87 11.60 10.14 13.60
N LEU A 88 10.51 9.44 13.25
CA LEU A 88 9.29 9.39 14.05
C LEU A 88 9.52 8.78 15.43
N LYS A 89 10.42 7.81 15.54
CA LYS A 89 10.82 7.16 16.78
C LYS A 89 11.94 7.89 17.53
N HIS A 90 12.36 9.08 17.05
CA HIS A 90 13.50 9.84 17.59
C HIS A 90 14.82 9.05 17.64
N GLN A 91 15.01 8.15 16.67
CA GLN A 91 16.24 7.36 16.50
C GLN A 91 17.22 8.06 15.57
N ALA A 92 18.51 7.74 15.71
CA ALA A 92 19.50 8.18 14.73
C ALA A 92 19.19 7.58 13.35
N THR A 93 19.17 8.44 12.33
CA THR A 93 18.91 8.03 10.95
C THR A 93 20.14 8.31 10.10
N PRO A 94 20.45 7.42 9.14
CA PRO A 94 21.55 7.67 8.21
C PRO A 94 21.32 8.99 7.47
N ASN A 95 22.40 9.78 7.34
CA ASN A 95 22.42 10.92 6.44
C ASN A 95 23.05 10.46 5.12
N VAL A 96 22.27 10.52 4.03
CA VAL A 96 22.77 10.15 2.72
C VAL A 96 23.17 11.42 1.96
N ALA A 97 24.45 11.47 1.58
CA ALA A 97 24.99 12.61 0.83
C ALA A 97 24.59 12.59 -0.65
N ASN A 98 24.38 11.39 -1.21
CA ASN A 98 23.94 11.20 -2.58
C ASN A 98 22.73 10.25 -2.59
N ASN A 99 21.57 10.75 -3.05
CA ASN A 99 20.34 9.98 -3.14
C ASN A 99 20.47 8.73 -4.03
N ASP A 100 21.32 8.76 -5.06
CA ASP A 100 21.50 7.63 -5.98
C ASP A 100 22.02 6.37 -5.27
N THR A 101 22.72 6.53 -4.15
CA THR A 101 23.21 5.38 -3.37
C THR A 101 22.09 4.59 -2.69
N THR A 102 20.90 5.18 -2.54
CA THR A 102 19.74 4.50 -1.97
C THR A 102 19.13 3.46 -2.92
N PHE A 103 19.49 3.49 -4.20
CA PHE A 103 19.09 2.53 -5.22
C PHE A 103 20.08 1.35 -5.37
N ALA A 104 21.09 1.25 -4.50
CA ALA A 104 22.01 0.12 -4.55
C ALA A 104 21.29 -1.18 -4.22
N PHE A 105 21.20 -2.10 -5.19
CA PHE A 105 20.47 -3.35 -5.08
C PHE A 105 21.35 -4.55 -5.44
N ASP A 106 21.33 -5.57 -4.57
CA ASP A 106 21.93 -6.88 -4.79
C ASP A 106 20.82 -7.91 -4.99
N PRO A 107 20.73 -8.57 -6.17
CA PRO A 107 19.68 -9.56 -6.43
C PRO A 107 19.68 -10.72 -5.43
N THR A 108 20.82 -11.08 -4.85
CA THR A 108 20.89 -12.13 -3.82
C THR A 108 20.15 -11.78 -2.53
N GLN A 109 19.83 -10.49 -2.33
CA GLN A 109 19.10 -9.97 -1.18
C GLN A 109 17.62 -9.70 -1.46
N TRP A 110 17.09 -10.17 -2.62
CA TRP A 110 15.73 -9.85 -3.04
C TRP A 110 14.66 -10.20 -1.99
N ASP A 111 14.66 -11.44 -1.48
CA ASP A 111 13.72 -11.86 -0.44
C ASP A 111 13.87 -11.05 0.86
N GLY A 112 15.10 -10.67 1.18
CA GLY A 112 15.39 -9.81 2.31
C GLY A 112 14.83 -8.41 2.14
N ALA A 113 14.94 -7.84 0.93
CA ALA A 113 14.40 -6.52 0.61
C ALA A 113 12.88 -6.47 0.72
N LEU A 114 12.18 -7.52 0.26
CA LEU A 114 10.72 -7.63 0.38
C LEU A 114 10.28 -7.73 1.85
N LYS A 115 10.96 -8.57 2.64
CA LYS A 115 10.68 -8.71 4.08
C LYS A 115 10.93 -7.39 4.83
N GLU A 116 11.97 -6.66 4.46
CA GLU A 116 12.27 -5.36 5.07
C GLU A 116 11.19 -4.34 4.74
N PHE A 117 10.69 -4.29 3.49
CA PHE A 117 9.58 -3.41 3.12
C PHE A 117 8.32 -3.71 3.95
N ASP A 118 7.92 -4.98 4.01
CA ASP A 118 6.76 -5.42 4.79
C ASP A 118 6.91 -5.06 6.28
N ARG A 119 8.09 -5.30 6.86
CA ARG A 119 8.40 -4.96 8.25
C ARG A 119 8.27 -3.45 8.51
N VAL A 120 8.90 -2.62 7.68
CA VAL A 120 8.92 -1.16 7.87
C VAL A 120 7.53 -0.56 7.70
N MET A 121 6.78 -0.99 6.68
CA MET A 121 5.42 -0.54 6.45
C MET A 121 4.49 -0.96 7.60
N GLY A 122 4.60 -2.20 8.06
CA GLY A 122 3.86 -2.68 9.24
C GLY A 122 4.17 -1.87 10.51
N GLU A 123 5.42 -1.46 10.72
CA GLU A 123 5.78 -0.61 11.85
C GLU A 123 5.28 0.84 11.71
N LEU A 124 5.22 1.39 10.49
CA LEU A 124 4.59 2.70 10.23
C LEU A 124 3.09 2.66 10.52
N GLU A 125 2.39 1.63 10.06
CA GLU A 125 0.97 1.41 10.37
C GLU A 125 0.74 1.28 11.89
N GLN A 126 1.57 0.51 12.56
CA GLN A 126 1.48 0.33 14.01
C GLN A 126 1.73 1.63 14.77
N PHE A 127 2.67 2.46 14.29
CA PHE A 127 2.93 3.79 14.83
C PHE A 127 1.68 4.69 14.72
N VAL A 128 1.05 4.75 13.54
CA VAL A 128 -0.20 5.50 13.33
C VAL A 128 -1.34 4.93 14.19
N GLN A 129 -1.47 3.60 14.26
CA GLN A 129 -2.53 2.95 15.05
C GLN A 129 -2.45 3.31 16.54
N SER A 130 -1.24 3.39 17.11
CA SER A 130 -1.00 3.67 18.53
C SER A 130 -0.99 5.17 18.88
N ALA A 131 -0.84 6.07 17.89
CA ALA A 131 -0.74 7.50 18.11
C ALA A 131 -2.07 8.11 18.61
N ASP A 132 -2.00 9.11 19.49
CA ASP A 132 -3.12 9.97 19.85
C ASP A 132 -3.38 11.05 18.77
N ASP A 133 -4.51 11.76 18.88
CA ASP A 133 -4.92 12.76 17.89
C ASP A 133 -3.92 13.92 17.75
N THR A 134 -3.26 14.32 18.84
CA THR A 134 -2.24 15.38 18.82
C THR A 134 -1.01 14.93 18.06
N THR A 135 -0.58 13.71 18.28
CA THR A 135 0.53 13.10 17.53
C THR A 135 0.16 12.90 16.06
N LEU A 136 -1.04 12.38 15.78
CA LEU A 136 -1.53 12.20 14.41
C LEU A 136 -1.53 13.51 13.63
N ALA A 137 -2.01 14.61 14.22
CA ALA A 137 -2.00 15.91 13.56
C ALA A 137 -0.58 16.37 13.20
N LYS A 138 0.41 16.10 14.05
CA LYS A 138 1.82 16.45 13.79
C LYS A 138 2.47 15.62 12.70
N ILE A 139 2.18 14.30 12.66
CA ILE A 139 2.82 13.37 11.72
C ILE A 139 2.09 13.26 10.38
N ALA A 140 0.83 13.71 10.28
CA ALA A 140 0.01 13.56 9.08
C ALA A 140 0.70 13.98 7.79
N PRO A 141 1.39 15.15 7.72
CA PRO A 141 2.10 15.54 6.49
C PRO A 141 3.22 14.55 6.11
N THR A 142 3.88 13.94 7.11
CA THR A 142 4.93 12.95 6.86
C THR A 142 4.33 11.64 6.35
N MET A 143 3.24 11.16 6.96
CA MET A 143 2.55 9.95 6.51
C MET A 143 2.03 10.09 5.09
N ALA A 144 1.38 11.21 4.76
CA ALA A 144 0.91 11.48 3.41
C ALA A 144 2.05 11.48 2.39
N ARG A 145 3.22 12.07 2.72
CA ARG A 145 4.39 12.06 1.83
C ARG A 145 4.98 10.66 1.65
N ILE A 146 5.00 9.84 2.69
CA ILE A 146 5.42 8.43 2.60
C ILE A 146 4.51 7.69 1.61
N ALA A 147 3.19 7.76 1.78
CA ALA A 147 2.24 7.10 0.90
C ALA A 147 2.35 7.60 -0.55
N GLN A 148 2.47 8.92 -0.78
CA GLN A 148 2.66 9.50 -2.11
C GLN A 148 3.97 9.03 -2.76
N HIS A 149 5.06 8.98 -2.01
CA HIS A 149 6.36 8.52 -2.50
C HIS A 149 6.33 7.03 -2.85
N ASN A 150 5.72 6.21 -2.00
CA ASN A 150 5.51 4.79 -2.30
C ASN A 150 4.66 4.61 -3.56
N ALA A 151 3.51 5.29 -3.67
CA ALA A 151 2.63 5.20 -4.84
C ALA A 151 3.33 5.61 -6.14
N TYR A 152 4.18 6.67 -6.10
CA TYR A 152 4.98 7.10 -7.24
C TYR A 152 5.90 5.97 -7.73
N HIS A 153 6.68 5.37 -6.85
CA HIS A 153 7.62 4.31 -7.22
C HIS A 153 6.92 2.98 -7.56
N ILE A 154 5.77 2.68 -6.97
CA ILE A 154 4.94 1.54 -7.37
C ILE A 154 4.51 1.69 -8.84
N GLY A 155 4.13 2.87 -9.27
CA GLY A 155 3.83 3.15 -10.69
C GLY A 155 5.02 2.91 -11.61
N GLU A 156 6.25 3.25 -11.17
CA GLU A 156 7.48 2.95 -11.91
C GLU A 156 7.78 1.44 -11.96
N MET A 157 7.55 0.70 -10.85
CA MET A 157 7.69 -0.76 -10.82
C MET A 157 6.77 -1.44 -11.84
N VAL A 158 5.49 -1.05 -11.88
CA VAL A 158 4.53 -1.56 -12.87
C VAL A 158 4.98 -1.23 -14.30
N THR A 159 5.47 -0.02 -14.53
CA THR A 159 5.98 0.40 -15.83
C THR A 159 7.21 -0.43 -16.25
N SER A 160 8.14 -0.67 -15.33
CA SER A 160 9.32 -1.52 -15.56
C SER A 160 8.90 -2.95 -15.91
N ARG A 161 7.97 -3.55 -15.17
CA ARG A 161 7.45 -4.89 -15.43
C ARG A 161 6.71 -5.00 -16.77
N LYS A 162 5.94 -3.98 -17.15
CA LYS A 162 5.30 -3.93 -18.49
C LYS A 162 6.35 -3.95 -19.60
N LYS A 163 7.40 -3.17 -19.47
CA LYS A 163 8.52 -3.17 -20.46
C LYS A 163 9.26 -4.50 -20.50
N GLN A 164 9.45 -5.14 -19.36
CA GLN A 164 10.06 -6.46 -19.23
C GLN A 164 9.17 -7.60 -19.76
N GLY A 165 7.84 -7.39 -19.86
CA GLY A 165 6.86 -8.42 -20.22
C GLY A 165 6.48 -9.35 -19.06
N THR A 166 6.71 -8.96 -17.80
CA THR A 166 6.40 -9.75 -16.59
C THR A 166 5.18 -9.24 -15.83
N TRP A 167 4.54 -8.17 -16.30
CA TRP A 167 3.34 -7.64 -15.68
C TRP A 167 2.11 -8.51 -16.01
N ASN A 168 1.36 -8.86 -14.95
CA ASN A 168 0.06 -9.49 -15.12
C ASN A 168 -1.03 -8.40 -15.23
N PRO A 169 -1.68 -8.21 -16.40
CA PRO A 169 -2.72 -7.18 -16.57
C PRO A 169 -3.97 -7.42 -15.71
N ASP A 170 -4.21 -8.66 -15.24
CA ASP A 170 -5.34 -8.99 -14.37
C ASP A 170 -5.12 -8.50 -12.92
N ALA A 171 -3.91 -8.11 -12.57
CA ALA A 171 -3.59 -7.49 -11.28
C ALA A 171 -4.23 -6.08 -11.12
N GLY A 172 -4.77 -5.48 -12.18
CA GLY A 172 -5.63 -4.30 -12.10
C GLY A 172 -5.17 -3.05 -12.85
N VAL A 173 -3.92 -2.99 -13.34
CA VAL A 173 -3.40 -1.88 -14.17
C VAL A 173 -3.10 -2.42 -15.57
N LYS A 174 -3.95 -2.10 -16.55
CA LYS A 174 -3.79 -2.56 -17.94
C LYS A 174 -2.80 -1.71 -18.73
#